data_8a89ea8fe14f16b33ccc56570e78e0f3
#
_entry.id   8a89ea8fe14f16b33ccc56570e78e0f3
#
_cell.length_a   1.000
_cell.length_b   1.000
_cell.length_c   1.000
_cell.angle_alpha   90.00
_cell.angle_beta   90.00
_cell.angle_gamma   90.00
#
_symmetry.space_group_name_H-M   'P 1'
#
loop_
_entity.id
_entity.type
_entity.pdbx_description
1 polymer ?
#
loop_
_entity_poly.entity_id
_entity_poly.type
_entity_poly.pdbx_seq_one_letter_code
_entity_poly.pdbx_strand_id
1 'polypeptide(L)'
;SRLMLNLNEPCRITDTSWIQPMRYIGIWWTYHMKHNTWHAGPHHGATTENTMRHIDFAAANNLGGVLVEGWNEDWATWKFSFTKPYTDFDIQRITDYGRSKGVALIGHHETGGNVSNYENQMEDGFKFYEKYGVHQVKTGYVGDLLDGKEYHSSQFGVLHYRKVIEAAARHRICIDNHEPVIPTGLQRTFPNLMTQEGVRGQEWDAWDVDGGNPPSHTVILPFTRGLAGPMDFTPVTFRFVNDVMPQTRVHTTLAKQLALFVVLYSPLQMASDEIENYEANPEPFNFIVSCPTDWSRTVVPEACIGSYVTIARCDKGEGCWYIGSITGDEERTANISLSF
;
A
#
# COMPACT_ATOMS: atom_id res chain seq x y z
N SER A 1 18.06 -9.43 11.76
CA SER A 1 17.01 -8.40 11.84
C SER A 1 17.13 -7.51 13.08
N ARG A 2 17.31 -8.07 14.30
CA ARG A 2 17.47 -7.24 15.52
C ARG A 2 18.63 -6.25 15.44
N LEU A 3 19.75 -6.60 14.80
CA LEU A 3 20.90 -5.70 14.61
C LEU A 3 20.53 -4.48 13.76
N MET A 4 19.74 -4.65 12.71
CA MET A 4 19.26 -3.52 11.88
C MET A 4 18.46 -2.52 12.72
N LEU A 5 17.60 -3.00 13.60
CA LEU A 5 16.83 -2.15 14.50
C LEU A 5 17.69 -1.41 15.53
N ASN A 6 18.75 -2.06 16.02
CA ASN A 6 19.66 -1.46 17.01
C ASN A 6 20.63 -0.42 16.41
N LEU A 7 20.85 -0.44 15.11
CA LEU A 7 21.73 0.52 14.41
C LEU A 7 21.02 1.81 14.01
N ASN A 8 19.71 1.89 14.17
CA ASN A 8 18.96 3.10 13.86
C ASN A 8 19.10 4.15 14.96
N GLU A 9 18.96 5.40 14.55
CA GLU A 9 18.89 6.54 15.45
C GLU A 9 17.65 6.46 16.36
N PRO A 10 17.64 7.10 17.52
CA PRO A 10 16.43 7.25 18.33
C PRO A 10 15.29 7.89 17.54
N CYS A 11 14.07 7.63 17.99
CA CYS A 11 12.88 8.22 17.38
C CYS A 11 12.98 9.76 17.38
N ARG A 12 12.75 10.37 16.22
CA ARG A 12 12.81 11.81 15.98
C ARG A 12 11.45 12.50 16.10
N ILE A 13 10.37 11.73 16.26
CA ILE A 13 9.00 12.23 16.38
C ILE A 13 8.53 12.03 17.82
N THR A 14 8.34 13.13 18.54
CA THR A 14 7.94 13.10 19.96
C THR A 14 6.44 12.87 20.14
N ASP A 15 5.60 13.46 19.28
CA ASP A 15 4.15 13.24 19.25
C ASP A 15 3.81 12.33 18.08
N THR A 16 3.46 11.09 18.37
CA THR A 16 3.09 10.07 17.38
C THR A 16 1.57 9.85 17.30
N SER A 17 0.76 10.64 18.00
CA SER A 17 -0.70 10.46 18.09
C SER A 17 -1.42 10.57 16.74
N TRP A 18 -0.82 11.28 15.78
CA TRP A 18 -1.34 11.47 14.42
C TRP A 18 -0.99 10.31 13.46
N ILE A 19 -0.11 9.39 13.88
CA ILE A 19 0.28 8.21 13.09
C ILE A 19 -0.71 7.09 13.41
N GLN A 20 -1.63 6.82 12.48
CA GLN A 20 -2.71 5.88 12.69
C GLN A 20 -2.69 4.76 11.63
N PRO A 21 -2.54 3.50 12.04
CA PRO A 21 -2.74 2.36 11.17
C PRO A 21 -4.16 2.32 10.63
N MET A 22 -4.33 1.88 9.38
CA MET A 22 -5.66 1.75 8.78
C MET A 22 -5.73 0.71 7.67
N ARG A 23 -6.94 0.22 7.45
CA ARG A 23 -7.33 -0.44 6.19
C ARG A 23 -7.90 0.63 5.28
N TYR A 24 -7.64 0.51 4.00
CA TYR A 24 -8.14 1.45 3.02
C TYR A 24 -8.45 0.75 1.69
N ILE A 25 -9.15 1.43 0.81
CA ILE A 25 -9.37 1.03 -0.60
C ILE A 25 -8.70 2.04 -1.51
N GLY A 26 -8.36 1.67 -2.74
CA GLY A 26 -7.72 2.57 -3.69
C GLY A 26 -8.38 2.61 -5.07
N ILE A 27 -8.36 3.78 -5.70
CA ILE A 27 -8.50 3.89 -7.15
C ILE A 27 -7.10 3.61 -7.71
N TRP A 28 -6.79 2.33 -7.88
CA TRP A 28 -5.47 1.83 -8.19
C TRP A 28 -5.51 0.57 -9.08
N TRP A 29 -6.15 -0.53 -8.64
CA TRP A 29 -6.20 -1.78 -9.39
C TRP A 29 -6.85 -1.62 -10.76
N THR A 30 -7.88 -0.79 -10.85
CA THR A 30 -8.58 -0.44 -12.09
C THR A 30 -7.64 0.10 -13.19
N TYR A 31 -6.54 0.77 -12.81
CA TYR A 31 -5.52 1.25 -13.74
C TYR A 31 -4.65 0.10 -14.27
N HIS A 32 -4.22 -0.78 -13.39
CA HIS A 32 -3.46 -1.97 -13.77
C HIS A 32 -4.28 -2.92 -14.64
N MET A 33 -5.57 -3.03 -14.35
CA MET A 33 -6.54 -3.78 -15.16
C MET A 33 -6.89 -3.10 -16.49
N LYS A 34 -6.44 -1.85 -16.73
CA LYS A 34 -6.74 -1.04 -17.92
C LYS A 34 -8.22 -0.65 -18.06
N HIS A 35 -9.01 -0.67 -16.99
CA HIS A 35 -10.38 -0.18 -16.97
C HIS A 35 -10.44 1.34 -16.91
N ASN A 36 -9.48 1.96 -16.21
CA ASN A 36 -9.33 3.41 -16.11
C ASN A 36 -7.93 3.88 -16.51
N THR A 37 -7.77 5.19 -16.62
CA THR A 37 -6.49 5.86 -16.90
C THR A 37 -6.10 6.80 -15.78
N TRP A 38 -4.78 6.93 -15.51
CA TRP A 38 -4.24 7.93 -14.58
C TRP A 38 -4.36 9.37 -15.08
N HIS A 39 -4.49 9.57 -16.38
CA HIS A 39 -4.59 10.91 -17.00
C HIS A 39 -6.05 11.27 -17.30
N ALA A 40 -6.35 12.55 -17.29
CA ALA A 40 -7.68 13.07 -17.62
C ALA A 40 -8.15 12.64 -19.02
N GLY A 41 -9.42 12.31 -19.13
CA GLY A 41 -10.06 11.83 -20.36
C GLY A 41 -11.31 11.01 -20.07
N PRO A 42 -11.89 10.35 -21.10
CA PRO A 42 -13.15 9.62 -20.96
C PRO A 42 -13.14 8.47 -19.93
N HIS A 43 -11.95 7.95 -19.65
CA HIS A 43 -11.76 6.84 -18.72
C HIS A 43 -10.93 7.24 -17.49
N HIS A 44 -10.87 8.53 -17.15
CA HIS A 44 -10.14 9.02 -16.00
C HIS A 44 -10.70 8.41 -14.71
N GLY A 45 -9.85 7.73 -13.94
CA GLY A 45 -10.26 7.08 -12.69
C GLY A 45 -10.36 8.06 -11.52
N ALA A 46 -9.44 9.03 -11.43
CA ALA A 46 -9.34 9.98 -10.33
C ALA A 46 -10.32 11.17 -10.48
N THR A 47 -11.60 10.90 -10.73
CA THR A 47 -12.61 11.95 -10.74
C THR A 47 -13.21 12.19 -9.36
N THR A 48 -13.76 13.38 -9.14
CA THR A 48 -14.46 13.73 -7.90
C THR A 48 -15.57 12.72 -7.59
N GLU A 49 -16.38 12.39 -8.58
CA GLU A 49 -17.53 11.49 -8.44
C GLU A 49 -17.09 10.06 -8.10
N ASN A 50 -16.09 9.54 -8.80
CA ASN A 50 -15.56 8.20 -8.54
C ASN A 50 -14.88 8.13 -7.16
N THR A 51 -14.16 9.17 -6.77
CA THR A 51 -13.56 9.25 -5.43
C THR A 51 -14.63 9.27 -4.34
N MET A 52 -15.70 10.05 -4.50
CA MET A 52 -16.81 10.08 -3.54
C MET A 52 -17.53 8.73 -3.46
N ARG A 53 -17.68 8.00 -4.56
CA ARG A 53 -18.19 6.63 -4.57
C ARG A 53 -17.31 5.68 -3.73
N HIS A 54 -15.98 5.78 -3.85
CA HIS A 54 -15.06 5.00 -3.04
C HIS A 54 -15.11 5.40 -1.55
N ILE A 55 -15.33 6.68 -1.26
CA ILE A 55 -15.56 7.16 0.12
C ILE A 55 -16.84 6.55 0.71
N ASP A 56 -17.93 6.50 -0.05
CA ASP A 56 -19.17 5.87 0.41
C ASP A 56 -18.99 4.38 0.70
N PHE A 57 -18.28 3.66 -0.19
CA PHE A 57 -17.95 2.26 0.01
C PHE A 57 -17.07 2.06 1.24
N ALA A 58 -16.03 2.88 1.41
CA ALA A 58 -15.13 2.83 2.55
C ALA A 58 -15.88 3.07 3.87
N ALA A 59 -16.75 4.07 3.93
CA ALA A 59 -17.57 4.38 5.09
C ALA A 59 -18.54 3.23 5.45
N ALA A 60 -19.19 2.64 4.44
CA ALA A 60 -20.11 1.51 4.64
C ALA A 60 -19.41 0.26 5.16
N ASN A 61 -18.10 0.09 4.89
CA ASN A 61 -17.31 -1.08 5.22
C ASN A 61 -16.23 -0.83 6.29
N ASN A 62 -16.32 0.26 7.04
CA ASN A 62 -15.37 0.60 8.12
C ASN A 62 -13.90 0.59 7.65
N LEU A 63 -13.65 1.08 6.42
CA LEU A 63 -12.30 1.35 5.91
C LEU A 63 -11.95 2.81 6.21
N GLY A 64 -10.73 3.05 6.69
CA GLY A 64 -10.31 4.37 7.18
C GLY A 64 -9.96 5.38 6.10
N GLY A 65 -9.72 4.94 4.86
CA GLY A 65 -9.25 5.84 3.80
C GLY A 65 -9.50 5.35 2.38
N VAL A 66 -9.29 6.27 1.45
CA VAL A 66 -9.32 6.04 0.00
C VAL A 66 -8.05 6.62 -0.62
N LEU A 67 -7.23 5.76 -1.22
CA LEU A 67 -6.08 6.18 -2.04
C LEU A 67 -6.59 6.61 -3.42
N VAL A 68 -6.09 7.73 -3.91
CA VAL A 68 -6.37 8.19 -5.28
C VAL A 68 -5.08 8.51 -5.99
N GLU A 69 -4.71 7.67 -6.95
CA GLU A 69 -3.66 7.95 -7.91
C GLU A 69 -4.22 8.70 -9.12
N GLY A 70 -3.37 9.35 -9.90
CA GLY A 70 -3.79 10.03 -11.13
C GLY A 70 -4.57 11.33 -10.94
N TRP A 71 -4.57 11.91 -9.74
CA TRP A 71 -5.35 13.09 -9.41
C TRP A 71 -4.79 14.41 -9.97
N ASN A 72 -3.48 14.45 -10.25
CA ASN A 72 -2.72 15.65 -10.59
C ASN A 72 -2.31 15.71 -12.05
N GLU A 73 -2.03 16.93 -12.55
CA GLU A 73 -1.63 17.16 -13.94
C GLU A 73 -0.27 16.53 -14.29
N ASP A 74 -0.08 16.36 -15.60
CA ASP A 74 1.17 16.00 -16.28
C ASP A 74 1.54 14.53 -16.34
N TRP A 75 0.62 13.61 -16.10
CA TRP A 75 0.83 12.17 -16.31
C TRP A 75 1.26 11.81 -17.74
N ALA A 76 0.84 12.57 -18.75
CA ALA A 76 1.24 12.34 -20.12
C ALA A 76 2.70 12.71 -20.41
N THR A 77 3.27 13.63 -19.64
CA THR A 77 4.63 14.17 -19.86
C THR A 77 5.65 13.72 -18.82
N TRP A 78 5.19 13.07 -17.74
CA TRP A 78 5.97 12.67 -16.57
C TRP A 78 6.68 13.86 -15.87
N LYS A 79 6.16 15.07 -16.06
CA LYS A 79 6.61 16.29 -15.37
C LYS A 79 5.60 16.73 -14.34
N PHE A 80 5.29 15.82 -13.44
CA PHE A 80 4.24 15.97 -12.46
C PHE A 80 4.27 17.29 -11.71
N SER A 81 3.07 17.86 -11.51
CA SER A 81 2.82 18.94 -10.56
C SER A 81 2.19 18.36 -9.30
N PHE A 82 2.75 18.68 -8.13
CA PHE A 82 2.26 18.16 -6.84
C PHE A 82 1.28 19.12 -6.13
N THR A 83 0.80 20.13 -6.85
CA THR A 83 -0.15 21.13 -6.33
C THR A 83 -1.29 21.45 -7.28
N LYS A 84 -1.33 20.82 -8.47
CA LYS A 84 -2.34 21.09 -9.49
C LYS A 84 -3.17 19.83 -9.76
N PRO A 85 -4.37 19.71 -9.18
CA PRO A 85 -5.30 18.66 -9.56
C PRO A 85 -5.81 18.86 -10.99
N TYR A 86 -6.20 17.75 -11.64
CA TYR A 86 -7.01 17.82 -12.84
C TYR A 86 -8.34 18.54 -12.57
N THR A 87 -8.95 19.13 -13.59
CA THR A 87 -10.18 19.93 -13.46
C THR A 87 -11.40 19.14 -13.00
N ASP A 88 -11.38 17.83 -13.16
CA ASP A 88 -12.40 16.89 -12.72
C ASP A 88 -12.14 16.29 -11.33
N PHE A 89 -11.04 16.72 -10.65
CA PHE A 89 -10.69 16.33 -9.28
C PHE A 89 -10.75 17.52 -8.32
N ASP A 90 -11.89 17.71 -7.67
CA ASP A 90 -12.11 18.75 -6.65
C ASP A 90 -11.69 18.24 -5.26
N ILE A 91 -10.41 18.46 -4.92
CA ILE A 91 -9.85 17.98 -3.64
C ILE A 91 -10.58 18.56 -2.42
N GLN A 92 -11.07 19.82 -2.48
CA GLN A 92 -11.79 20.44 -1.35
C GLN A 92 -13.10 19.67 -1.12
N ARG A 93 -13.89 19.48 -2.18
CA ARG A 93 -15.16 18.76 -2.10
C ARG A 93 -14.97 17.32 -1.63
N ILE A 94 -13.93 16.64 -2.13
CA ILE A 94 -13.60 15.27 -1.76
C ILE A 94 -13.24 15.17 -0.28
N THR A 95 -12.33 16.01 0.21
CA THR A 95 -11.87 15.95 1.60
C THR A 95 -12.94 16.39 2.59
N ASP A 96 -13.80 17.37 2.25
CA ASP A 96 -14.95 17.74 3.07
C ASP A 96 -15.96 16.60 3.14
N TYR A 97 -16.22 15.94 2.01
CA TYR A 97 -17.11 14.77 1.96
C TYR A 97 -16.55 13.61 2.78
N GLY A 98 -15.28 13.24 2.58
CA GLY A 98 -14.62 12.20 3.35
C GLY A 98 -14.66 12.45 4.85
N ARG A 99 -14.37 13.68 5.28
CA ARG A 99 -14.47 14.10 6.68
C ARG A 99 -15.88 13.91 7.25
N SER A 100 -16.93 14.23 6.47
CA SER A 100 -18.31 14.03 6.88
C SER A 100 -18.70 12.56 7.06
N LYS A 101 -17.97 11.66 6.41
CA LYS A 101 -18.14 10.20 6.45
C LYS A 101 -17.16 9.48 7.38
N GLY A 102 -16.19 10.20 7.94
CA GLY A 102 -15.11 9.60 8.75
C GLY A 102 -14.06 8.84 7.92
N VAL A 103 -13.91 9.16 6.64
CA VAL A 103 -12.98 8.52 5.70
C VAL A 103 -11.93 9.53 5.24
N ALA A 104 -10.65 9.18 5.35
CA ALA A 104 -9.54 10.02 4.92
C ALA A 104 -9.26 9.89 3.41
N LEU A 105 -8.87 10.97 2.77
CA LEU A 105 -8.17 10.89 1.48
C LEU A 105 -6.71 10.49 1.74
N ILE A 106 -6.23 9.49 1.03
CA ILE A 106 -4.80 9.14 0.95
C ILE A 106 -4.27 9.71 -0.37
N GLY A 107 -3.28 10.60 -0.25
CA GLY A 107 -2.67 11.25 -1.39
C GLY A 107 -1.69 10.36 -2.14
N HIS A 108 -1.32 10.78 -3.33
CA HIS A 108 -0.32 10.10 -4.15
C HIS A 108 0.64 11.11 -4.78
N HIS A 109 1.93 10.85 -4.67
CA HIS A 109 2.99 11.58 -5.34
C HIS A 109 3.77 10.63 -6.24
N GLU A 110 3.32 10.41 -7.49
CA GLU A 110 4.15 9.76 -8.49
C GLU A 110 5.19 10.71 -9.04
N THR A 111 6.43 10.28 -9.10
CA THR A 111 7.54 11.10 -9.56
C THR A 111 8.06 10.70 -10.94
N GLY A 112 7.76 9.47 -11.39
CA GLY A 112 8.36 8.89 -12.60
C GLY A 112 9.88 8.77 -12.51
N GLY A 113 10.42 8.64 -11.29
CA GLY A 113 11.85 8.67 -11.02
C GLY A 113 12.50 10.06 -11.17
N ASN A 114 11.73 11.13 -11.46
CA ASN A 114 12.25 12.49 -11.62
C ASN A 114 12.40 13.18 -10.25
N VAL A 115 13.41 12.76 -9.51
CA VAL A 115 13.69 13.20 -8.14
C VAL A 115 13.94 14.71 -8.07
N SER A 116 14.67 15.27 -9.02
CA SER A 116 14.95 16.71 -9.06
C SER A 116 13.67 17.52 -9.20
N ASN A 117 12.72 17.10 -10.05
CA ASN A 117 11.41 17.75 -10.15
C ASN A 117 10.62 17.65 -8.85
N TYR A 118 10.62 16.49 -8.21
CA TYR A 118 9.92 16.27 -6.95
C TYR A 118 10.51 17.10 -5.82
N GLU A 119 11.82 17.07 -5.61
CA GLU A 119 12.48 17.82 -4.55
C GLU A 119 12.25 19.33 -4.64
N ASN A 120 12.16 19.89 -5.86
CA ASN A 120 11.85 21.29 -6.07
C ASN A 120 10.42 21.68 -5.65
N GLN A 121 9.49 20.74 -5.56
CA GLN A 121 8.07 20.97 -5.27
C GLN A 121 7.61 20.29 -3.96
N MET A 122 8.44 19.45 -3.35
CA MET A 122 8.07 18.55 -2.27
C MET A 122 7.43 19.27 -1.06
N GLU A 123 8.03 20.36 -0.62
CA GLU A 123 7.49 21.16 0.49
C GLU A 123 6.11 21.76 0.14
N ASP A 124 5.94 22.25 -1.07
CA ASP A 124 4.66 22.82 -1.51
C ASP A 124 3.62 21.72 -1.72
N GLY A 125 4.02 20.55 -2.19
CA GLY A 125 3.15 19.37 -2.30
C GLY A 125 2.65 18.88 -0.95
N PHE A 126 3.51 18.79 0.07
CA PHE A 126 3.08 18.43 1.42
C PHE A 126 2.23 19.52 2.08
N LYS A 127 2.55 20.81 1.91
CA LYS A 127 1.68 21.92 2.36
C LYS A 127 0.31 21.90 1.68
N PHE A 128 0.27 21.53 0.40
CA PHE A 128 -0.99 21.36 -0.33
C PHE A 128 -1.85 20.30 0.34
N TYR A 129 -1.31 19.13 0.65
CA TYR A 129 -2.04 18.09 1.36
C TYR A 129 -2.41 18.46 2.79
N GLU A 130 -1.51 19.08 3.54
CA GLU A 130 -1.78 19.57 4.90
C GLU A 130 -2.96 20.55 4.92
N LYS A 131 -3.05 21.45 3.94
CA LYS A 131 -4.16 22.41 3.79
C LYS A 131 -5.53 21.70 3.71
N TYR A 132 -5.58 20.54 3.07
CA TYR A 132 -6.81 19.77 2.89
C TYR A 132 -7.01 18.67 3.95
N GLY A 133 -6.10 18.55 4.92
CA GLY A 133 -6.18 17.55 5.98
C GLY A 133 -5.86 16.14 5.52
N VAL A 134 -5.02 15.98 4.51
CA VAL A 134 -4.49 14.70 4.06
C VAL A 134 -3.26 14.35 4.86
N HIS A 135 -3.28 13.22 5.56
CA HIS A 135 -2.23 12.80 6.49
C HIS A 135 -1.51 11.50 6.10
N GLN A 136 -1.88 10.89 4.99
CA GLN A 136 -1.21 9.72 4.41
C GLN A 136 -0.93 10.00 2.94
N VAL A 137 0.28 9.68 2.49
CA VAL A 137 0.71 9.83 1.10
C VAL A 137 1.49 8.61 0.66
N LYS A 138 1.07 8.01 -0.46
CA LYS A 138 1.87 7.05 -1.20
C LYS A 138 2.81 7.80 -2.12
N THR A 139 4.09 7.46 -2.13
CA THR A 139 5.09 8.01 -3.06
C THR A 139 5.52 6.95 -4.05
N GLY A 140 5.58 7.26 -5.34
CA GLY A 140 5.99 6.38 -6.43
C GLY A 140 7.19 6.93 -7.20
N TYR A 141 8.02 6.01 -7.71
CA TYR A 141 9.24 6.32 -8.46
C TYR A 141 9.39 5.35 -9.64
N VAL A 142 8.35 5.20 -10.41
CA VAL A 142 8.33 4.27 -11.56
C VAL A 142 9.54 4.52 -12.46
N GLY A 143 10.27 3.46 -12.77
CA GLY A 143 11.45 3.47 -13.63
C GLY A 143 12.68 2.85 -12.95
N ASP A 144 13.66 2.49 -13.76
CA ASP A 144 14.88 1.82 -13.29
C ASP A 144 15.87 2.78 -12.61
N LEU A 145 15.81 4.06 -12.99
CA LEU A 145 16.78 5.06 -12.56
C LEU A 145 16.11 6.35 -12.07
N LEU A 146 16.60 6.88 -10.98
CA LEU A 146 16.29 8.21 -10.47
C LEU A 146 17.02 9.27 -11.31
N ASP A 147 16.32 10.32 -11.77
CA ASP A 147 16.81 11.36 -12.67
C ASP A 147 17.49 10.81 -13.94
N GLY A 148 17.12 9.57 -14.34
CA GLY A 148 17.68 8.88 -15.51
C GLY A 148 19.15 8.47 -15.37
N LYS A 149 19.74 8.46 -14.17
CA LYS A 149 21.17 8.20 -13.96
C LYS A 149 21.55 7.46 -12.70
N GLU A 150 20.75 7.56 -11.63
CA GLU A 150 21.08 7.00 -10.32
C GLU A 150 20.20 5.80 -10.01
N TYR A 151 20.75 4.72 -9.54
CA TYR A 151 19.94 3.59 -9.05
C TYR A 151 19.21 3.95 -7.76
N HIS A 152 18.01 3.39 -7.54
CA HIS A 152 17.23 3.56 -6.32
C HIS A 152 18.04 3.22 -5.06
N SER A 153 18.87 2.18 -5.12
CA SER A 153 19.74 1.74 -4.03
C SER A 153 21.06 2.51 -3.90
N SER A 154 21.30 3.53 -4.73
CA SER A 154 22.48 4.40 -4.62
C SER A 154 22.43 5.28 -3.37
N GLN A 155 23.55 5.86 -3.00
CA GLN A 155 23.59 6.86 -1.91
C GLN A 155 22.65 8.04 -2.17
N PHE A 156 22.51 8.43 -3.44
CA PHE A 156 21.57 9.48 -3.85
C PHE A 156 20.12 9.10 -3.52
N GLY A 157 19.68 7.89 -3.91
CA GLY A 157 18.33 7.40 -3.64
C GLY A 157 18.05 7.27 -2.14
N VAL A 158 18.98 6.67 -1.39
CA VAL A 158 18.86 6.53 0.08
C VAL A 158 18.67 7.88 0.78
N LEU A 159 19.46 8.89 0.39
CA LEU A 159 19.37 10.25 0.95
C LEU A 159 18.05 10.92 0.55
N HIS A 160 17.62 10.75 -0.69
CA HIS A 160 16.34 11.27 -1.17
C HIS A 160 15.16 10.70 -0.38
N TYR A 161 15.04 9.39 -0.26
CA TYR A 161 13.96 8.75 0.50
C TYR A 161 13.91 9.23 1.95
N ARG A 162 15.06 9.35 2.61
CA ARG A 162 15.14 9.92 3.96
C ARG A 162 14.62 11.36 3.99
N LYS A 163 15.02 12.19 3.03
CA LYS A 163 14.60 13.59 2.91
C LYS A 163 13.07 13.71 2.76
N VAL A 164 12.46 12.85 1.96
CA VAL A 164 11.00 12.80 1.80
C VAL A 164 10.30 12.48 3.11
N ILE A 165 10.76 11.47 3.84
CA ILE A 165 10.20 11.05 5.13
C ILE A 165 10.32 12.17 6.17
N GLU A 166 11.46 12.83 6.24
CA GLU A 166 11.70 13.96 7.15
C GLU A 166 10.82 15.18 6.79
N ALA A 167 10.64 15.46 5.49
CA ALA A 167 9.74 16.52 5.04
C ALA A 167 8.28 16.21 5.39
N ALA A 168 7.81 15.01 5.08
CA ALA A 168 6.47 14.57 5.41
C ALA A 168 6.18 14.62 6.91
N ALA A 169 7.15 14.26 7.76
CA ALA A 169 7.02 14.33 9.21
C ALA A 169 6.77 15.78 9.71
N ARG A 170 7.38 16.79 9.09
CA ARG A 170 7.13 18.20 9.43
C ARG A 170 5.69 18.64 9.19
N HIS A 171 5.03 18.01 8.20
CA HIS A 171 3.63 18.25 7.82
C HIS A 171 2.65 17.24 8.44
N ARG A 172 3.11 16.40 9.40
CA ARG A 172 2.32 15.32 10.01
C ARG A 172 1.69 14.39 8.97
N ILE A 173 2.49 14.00 7.98
CA ILE A 173 2.08 13.09 6.90
C ILE A 173 2.84 11.77 7.05
N CYS A 174 2.09 10.66 7.03
CA CYS A 174 2.60 9.30 6.95
C CYS A 174 2.93 8.95 5.51
N ILE A 175 3.97 8.15 5.32
CA ILE A 175 4.45 7.73 4.00
C ILE A 175 4.28 6.22 3.84
N ASP A 176 3.75 5.85 2.67
CA ASP A 176 3.89 4.56 2.02
C ASP A 176 4.83 4.75 0.82
N ASN A 177 6.03 4.17 0.86
CA ASN A 177 7.05 4.43 -0.14
C ASN A 177 7.18 3.25 -1.12
N HIS A 178 6.85 3.49 -2.39
CA HIS A 178 7.03 2.53 -3.49
C HIS A 178 8.39 2.70 -4.17
N GLU A 179 8.84 1.65 -4.88
CA GLU A 179 10.18 1.51 -5.48
C GLU A 179 11.35 1.89 -4.51
N PRO A 180 11.27 1.54 -3.23
CA PRO A 180 12.26 1.94 -2.25
C PRO A 180 13.49 1.05 -2.29
N VAL A 181 14.49 1.44 -1.51
CA VAL A 181 15.55 0.51 -1.10
C VAL A 181 15.00 -0.51 -0.08
N ILE A 182 15.70 -1.64 0.10
CA ILE A 182 15.37 -2.60 1.17
C ILE A 182 15.34 -1.86 2.52
N PRO A 183 14.27 -2.00 3.31
CA PRO A 183 14.15 -1.31 4.59
C PRO A 183 15.27 -1.64 5.56
N THR A 184 15.77 -0.61 6.24
CA THR A 184 16.86 -0.69 7.22
C THR A 184 16.42 -0.49 8.67
N GLY A 185 15.11 -0.40 8.91
CA GLY A 185 14.54 -0.07 10.21
C GLY A 185 14.37 1.43 10.45
N LEU A 186 14.44 2.26 9.39
CA LEU A 186 14.29 3.72 9.46
C LEU A 186 12.94 4.16 10.07
N GLN A 187 11.91 3.32 9.97
CA GLN A 187 10.61 3.52 10.63
C GLN A 187 10.69 3.59 12.17
N ARG A 188 11.78 3.18 12.77
CA ARG A 188 12.00 3.35 14.21
C ARG A 188 12.49 4.77 14.55
N THR A 189 13.20 5.39 13.65
CA THR A 189 13.63 6.80 13.77
C THR A 189 12.50 7.73 13.32
N PHE A 190 11.81 7.36 12.25
CA PHE A 190 10.71 8.11 11.65
C PHE A 190 9.47 7.21 11.51
N PRO A 191 8.66 7.04 12.56
CA PRO A 191 7.49 6.15 12.53
C PRO A 191 6.38 6.59 11.57
N ASN A 192 6.46 7.78 10.98
CA ASN A 192 5.61 8.19 9.86
C ASN A 192 5.95 7.46 8.54
N LEU A 193 7.09 6.78 8.43
CA LEU A 193 7.32 5.78 7.40
C LEU A 193 6.58 4.51 7.83
N MET A 194 5.33 4.39 7.42
CA MET A 194 4.47 3.32 7.91
C MET A 194 4.70 2.01 7.17
N THR A 195 4.84 2.08 5.86
CA THR A 195 5.05 0.90 5.02
C THR A 195 5.87 1.26 3.80
N GLN A 196 6.40 0.25 3.15
CA GLN A 196 7.18 0.40 1.91
C GLN A 196 6.94 -0.84 1.04
N GLU A 197 6.94 -0.66 -0.27
CA GLU A 197 6.93 -1.79 -1.19
C GLU A 197 8.24 -2.60 -1.07
N GLY A 198 9.26 -2.29 -1.83
CA GLY A 198 10.55 -2.99 -1.85
C GLY A 198 10.46 -4.48 -2.13
N VAL A 199 9.48 -4.88 -2.93
CA VAL A 199 9.11 -6.25 -3.27
C VAL A 199 8.45 -6.26 -4.64
N ARG A 200 8.46 -7.38 -5.34
CA ARG A 200 7.59 -7.59 -6.49
C ARG A 200 6.15 -7.77 -5.96
N GLY A 201 5.37 -6.68 -5.99
CA GLY A 201 4.01 -6.60 -5.47
C GLY A 201 2.98 -7.31 -6.35
N GLN A 202 1.72 -7.28 -5.90
CA GLN A 202 0.63 -7.93 -6.64
C GLN A 202 0.30 -7.24 -7.97
N GLU A 203 0.66 -5.98 -8.17
CA GLU A 203 0.45 -5.26 -9.44
C GLU A 203 1.04 -5.98 -10.65
N TRP A 204 2.15 -6.71 -10.46
CA TRP A 204 2.79 -7.51 -11.51
C TRP A 204 1.86 -8.60 -12.07
N ASP A 205 0.91 -9.08 -11.28
CA ASP A 205 -0.09 -10.05 -11.70
C ASP A 205 -1.09 -9.48 -12.72
N ALA A 206 -1.17 -8.15 -12.83
CA ALA A 206 -2.08 -7.49 -13.76
C ALA A 206 -1.46 -7.22 -15.15
N TRP A 207 -0.14 -7.09 -15.25
CA TRP A 207 0.51 -6.60 -16.48
C TRP A 207 1.77 -7.36 -16.90
N ASP A 208 2.32 -8.23 -16.07
CA ASP A 208 3.51 -9.00 -16.43
C ASP A 208 3.18 -10.06 -17.49
N VAL A 209 3.75 -9.90 -18.68
CA VAL A 209 3.53 -10.80 -19.83
C VAL A 209 4.05 -12.22 -19.61
N ASP A 210 4.94 -12.41 -18.66
CA ASP A 210 5.46 -13.72 -18.26
C ASP A 210 4.53 -14.44 -17.28
N GLY A 211 3.34 -13.87 -16.98
CA GLY A 211 2.26 -14.52 -16.28
C GLY A 211 2.09 -14.15 -14.81
N GLY A 212 2.81 -13.14 -14.31
CA GLY A 212 2.66 -12.65 -12.93
C GLY A 212 3.51 -13.40 -11.90
N ASN A 213 3.14 -13.26 -10.64
CA ASN A 213 3.86 -13.89 -9.53
C ASN A 213 3.47 -15.37 -9.38
N PRO A 214 4.42 -16.30 -9.25
CA PRO A 214 4.10 -17.70 -8.95
C PRO A 214 3.55 -17.82 -7.51
N PRO A 215 2.73 -18.84 -7.21
CA PRO A 215 2.21 -19.06 -5.85
C PRO A 215 3.29 -19.17 -4.77
N SER A 216 4.47 -19.67 -5.11
CA SER A 216 5.63 -19.76 -4.22
C SER A 216 6.20 -18.41 -3.79
N HIS A 217 5.98 -17.33 -4.56
CA HIS A 217 6.49 -16.01 -4.23
C HIS A 217 6.03 -15.53 -2.84
N THR A 218 4.73 -15.62 -2.57
CA THR A 218 4.14 -15.13 -1.31
C THR A 218 4.55 -15.94 -0.07
N VAL A 219 5.01 -17.18 -0.22
CA VAL A 219 5.52 -18.00 0.89
C VAL A 219 7.02 -17.80 1.15
N ILE A 220 7.71 -17.03 0.31
CA ILE A 220 9.11 -16.62 0.49
C ILE A 220 9.17 -15.26 1.22
N LEU A 221 8.25 -14.36 0.93
CA LEU A 221 8.28 -12.98 1.40
C LEU A 221 8.33 -12.82 2.93
N PRO A 222 7.60 -13.57 3.76
CA PRO A 222 7.67 -13.45 5.20
C PRO A 222 9.08 -13.74 5.78
N PHE A 223 9.89 -14.54 5.08
CA PHE A 223 11.23 -14.94 5.49
C PHE A 223 12.36 -14.09 4.89
N THR A 224 12.05 -13.25 3.96
CA THR A 224 13.00 -12.38 3.25
C THR A 224 12.64 -10.92 3.47
N ARG A 225 11.91 -10.31 2.55
CA ARG A 225 11.52 -8.89 2.61
C ARG A 225 10.76 -8.54 3.90
N GLY A 226 9.84 -9.40 4.33
CA GLY A 226 9.02 -9.21 5.53
C GLY A 226 9.82 -9.13 6.84
N LEU A 227 11.04 -9.69 6.89
CA LEU A 227 11.93 -9.57 8.06
C LEU A 227 12.51 -8.15 8.23
N ALA A 228 12.50 -7.34 7.19
CA ALA A 228 13.00 -5.97 7.22
C ALA A 228 11.96 -4.96 7.73
N GLY A 229 10.70 -5.35 7.85
CA GLY A 229 9.62 -4.50 8.36
C GLY A 229 8.35 -4.54 7.51
N PRO A 230 7.42 -3.60 7.76
CA PRO A 230 6.16 -3.49 7.03
C PRO A 230 6.36 -3.49 5.51
N MET A 231 5.43 -4.13 4.81
CA MET A 231 5.53 -4.34 3.37
C MET A 231 4.20 -4.06 2.69
N ASP A 232 4.19 -3.10 1.75
CA ASP A 232 3.04 -2.86 0.89
C ASP A 232 3.10 -3.80 -0.33
N PHE A 233 2.48 -4.96 -0.19
CA PHE A 233 2.33 -5.96 -1.25
C PHE A 233 1.06 -5.76 -2.06
N THR A 234 0.10 -5.02 -1.51
CA THR A 234 -1.23 -4.77 -2.09
C THR A 234 -2.06 -6.03 -2.40
N PRO A 235 -2.24 -6.95 -1.43
CA PRO A 235 -3.02 -8.17 -1.64
C PRO A 235 -4.53 -7.91 -1.68
N VAL A 236 -5.31 -9.00 -1.82
CA VAL A 236 -6.76 -9.05 -1.64
C VAL A 236 -7.54 -8.66 -2.89
N THR A 237 -7.05 -9.03 -4.06
CA THR A 237 -7.89 -9.07 -5.26
C THR A 237 -8.75 -10.35 -5.25
N PHE A 238 -10.01 -10.20 -5.59
CA PHE A 238 -10.99 -11.29 -5.67
C PHE A 238 -11.24 -11.72 -7.12
N ARG A 239 -10.91 -10.85 -8.08
CA ARG A 239 -10.89 -11.17 -9.50
C ARG A 239 -9.45 -11.47 -9.95
N PHE A 240 -9.23 -12.68 -10.48
CA PHE A 240 -7.88 -13.19 -10.76
C PHE A 240 -7.46 -13.10 -12.23
N VAL A 241 -8.30 -12.58 -13.09
CA VAL A 241 -8.05 -12.49 -14.52
C VAL A 241 -8.16 -11.05 -14.99
N ASN A 242 -7.30 -10.68 -15.93
CA ASN A 242 -7.35 -9.39 -16.61
C ASN A 242 -7.98 -9.59 -17.99
N ASP A 243 -9.14 -8.98 -18.23
CA ASP A 243 -9.87 -9.15 -19.50
C ASP A 243 -9.17 -8.46 -20.67
N VAL A 244 -8.39 -7.41 -20.39
CA VAL A 244 -7.65 -6.65 -21.39
C VAL A 244 -6.31 -7.30 -21.70
N MET A 245 -5.71 -7.96 -20.70
CA MET A 245 -4.43 -8.68 -20.82
C MET A 245 -4.59 -10.13 -20.35
N PRO A 246 -5.28 -10.99 -21.11
CA PRO A 246 -5.69 -12.33 -20.64
C PRO A 246 -4.53 -13.31 -20.41
N GLN A 247 -3.32 -12.97 -20.86
CA GLN A 247 -2.10 -13.73 -20.55
C GLN A 247 -1.62 -13.53 -19.11
N THR A 248 -2.09 -12.47 -18.44
CA THR A 248 -1.74 -12.18 -17.04
C THR A 248 -2.83 -12.66 -16.09
N ARG A 249 -2.45 -13.05 -14.91
CA ARG A 249 -3.40 -13.44 -13.86
C ARG A 249 -2.78 -13.44 -12.48
N VAL A 250 -3.63 -13.32 -11.46
CA VAL A 250 -3.23 -13.58 -10.07
C VAL A 250 -3.27 -15.09 -9.82
N HIS A 251 -2.12 -15.73 -9.63
CA HIS A 251 -2.00 -17.16 -9.37
C HIS A 251 -2.30 -17.48 -7.89
N THR A 252 -3.58 -17.53 -7.56
CA THR A 252 -4.04 -17.59 -6.17
C THR A 252 -5.39 -18.30 -6.04
N THR A 253 -5.86 -18.38 -4.80
CA THR A 253 -7.26 -18.69 -4.45
C THR A 253 -7.81 -17.56 -3.59
N LEU A 254 -9.13 -17.44 -3.50
CA LEU A 254 -9.75 -16.46 -2.63
C LEU A 254 -9.31 -16.63 -1.17
N ALA A 255 -9.26 -17.86 -0.67
CA ALA A 255 -8.79 -18.18 0.68
C ALA A 255 -7.34 -17.73 0.90
N LYS A 256 -6.46 -17.89 -0.09
CA LYS A 256 -5.08 -17.41 -0.02
C LYS A 256 -5.02 -15.88 0.03
N GLN A 257 -5.83 -15.18 -0.75
CA GLN A 257 -5.91 -13.71 -0.72
C GLN A 257 -6.32 -13.20 0.67
N LEU A 258 -7.31 -13.81 1.30
CA LEU A 258 -7.70 -13.50 2.67
C LEU A 258 -6.56 -13.75 3.65
N ALA A 259 -5.90 -14.91 3.54
CA ALA A 259 -4.78 -15.26 4.41
C ALA A 259 -3.59 -14.31 4.26
N LEU A 260 -3.31 -13.79 3.05
CA LEU A 260 -2.25 -12.82 2.79
C LEU A 260 -2.42 -11.53 3.60
N PHE A 261 -3.64 -11.11 3.87
CA PHE A 261 -3.94 -9.94 4.70
C PHE A 261 -3.44 -10.08 6.15
N VAL A 262 -3.34 -11.32 6.64
CA VAL A 262 -2.75 -11.64 7.95
C VAL A 262 -1.25 -11.91 7.83
N VAL A 263 -0.83 -12.65 6.80
CA VAL A 263 0.55 -13.12 6.64
C VAL A 263 1.50 -11.99 6.29
N LEU A 264 1.12 -11.13 5.34
CA LEU A 264 1.95 -10.01 4.88
C LEU A 264 1.59 -8.74 5.66
N TYR A 265 2.46 -8.35 6.57
CA TYR A 265 2.20 -7.25 7.50
C TYR A 265 2.41 -5.88 6.85
N SER A 266 1.37 -5.06 6.92
CA SER A 266 1.44 -3.62 6.70
C SER A 266 0.48 -2.89 7.65
N PRO A 267 0.89 -1.82 8.34
CA PRO A 267 -0.01 -1.00 9.15
C PRO A 267 -0.93 -0.10 8.30
N LEU A 268 -0.54 0.18 7.04
CA LEU A 268 -1.41 0.72 6.00
C LEU A 268 -1.69 -0.42 5.02
N GLN A 269 -2.87 -1.04 5.14
CA GLN A 269 -3.20 -2.25 4.38
C GLN A 269 -4.32 -1.97 3.39
N MET A 270 -4.02 -2.05 2.11
CA MET A 270 -5.00 -1.82 1.05
C MET A 270 -5.86 -3.06 0.80
N ALA A 271 -7.17 -2.86 0.69
CA ALA A 271 -8.07 -3.74 -0.03
C ALA A 271 -7.95 -3.33 -1.52
N SER A 272 -7.18 -4.07 -2.29
CA SER A 272 -6.64 -3.60 -3.56
C SER A 272 -7.59 -3.71 -4.75
N ASP A 273 -8.67 -4.49 -4.67
CA ASP A 273 -9.57 -4.75 -5.78
C ASP A 273 -10.59 -3.63 -6.03
N GLU A 274 -11.32 -3.75 -7.12
CA GLU A 274 -12.44 -2.88 -7.47
C GLU A 274 -13.65 -3.15 -6.58
N ILE A 275 -14.44 -2.11 -6.31
CA ILE A 275 -15.62 -2.16 -5.44
C ILE A 275 -16.57 -3.29 -5.85
N GLU A 276 -16.82 -3.45 -7.14
CA GLU A 276 -17.75 -4.43 -7.70
C GLU A 276 -17.39 -5.87 -7.33
N ASN A 277 -16.09 -6.18 -7.27
CA ASN A 277 -15.62 -7.50 -6.92
C ASN A 277 -15.83 -7.82 -5.44
N TYR A 278 -15.74 -6.81 -4.57
CA TYR A 278 -16.06 -6.94 -3.14
C TYR A 278 -17.56 -7.05 -2.90
N GLU A 279 -18.37 -6.24 -3.59
CA GLU A 279 -19.82 -6.30 -3.51
C GLU A 279 -20.39 -7.64 -4.00
N ALA A 280 -19.74 -8.25 -4.98
CA ALA A 280 -20.07 -9.60 -5.46
C ALA A 280 -19.67 -10.72 -4.48
N ASN A 281 -18.79 -10.44 -3.51
CA ASN A 281 -18.25 -11.40 -2.55
C ASN A 281 -18.29 -10.86 -1.11
N PRO A 282 -19.46 -10.52 -0.57
CA PRO A 282 -19.58 -9.82 0.71
C PRO A 282 -19.09 -10.65 1.91
N GLU A 283 -19.31 -11.97 1.90
CA GLU A 283 -18.91 -12.84 3.01
C GLU A 283 -17.37 -12.91 3.16
N PRO A 284 -16.56 -13.21 2.12
CA PRO A 284 -15.12 -13.11 2.19
C PRO A 284 -14.63 -11.70 2.54
N PHE A 285 -15.27 -10.67 2.01
CA PHE A 285 -14.88 -9.30 2.27
C PHE A 285 -15.11 -8.89 3.73
N ASN A 286 -16.10 -9.45 4.43
CA ASN A 286 -16.30 -9.24 5.86
C ASN A 286 -15.09 -9.65 6.70
N PHE A 287 -14.33 -10.67 6.27
CA PHE A 287 -13.06 -11.01 6.94
C PHE A 287 -12.07 -9.87 6.86
N ILE A 288 -11.89 -9.27 5.69
CA ILE A 288 -10.98 -8.12 5.48
C ILE A 288 -11.40 -6.93 6.34
N VAL A 289 -12.69 -6.63 6.36
CA VAL A 289 -13.26 -5.54 7.16
C VAL A 289 -13.05 -5.74 8.65
N SER A 290 -13.06 -6.99 9.13
CA SER A 290 -12.84 -7.32 10.55
C SER A 290 -11.37 -7.44 10.93
N CYS A 291 -10.46 -7.69 9.96
CA CYS A 291 -9.05 -7.94 10.23
C CYS A 291 -8.31 -6.64 10.61
N PRO A 292 -7.69 -6.53 11.78
CA PRO A 292 -6.91 -5.35 12.16
C PRO A 292 -5.60 -5.25 11.37
N THR A 293 -4.98 -4.06 11.42
CA THR A 293 -3.67 -3.79 10.82
C THR A 293 -2.59 -3.46 11.84
N ASP A 294 -2.95 -3.47 13.13
CA ASP A 294 -2.02 -3.25 14.23
C ASP A 294 -2.11 -4.41 15.25
N TRP A 295 -0.96 -4.98 15.58
CA TRP A 295 -0.86 -6.26 16.27
C TRP A 295 -0.05 -6.14 17.56
N SER A 296 -0.53 -6.76 18.63
CA SER A 296 0.18 -6.84 19.90
C SER A 296 1.19 -7.99 19.92
N ARG A 297 0.89 -9.09 19.24
CA ARG A 297 1.73 -10.30 19.22
C ARG A 297 1.64 -11.03 17.89
N THR A 298 2.74 -11.62 17.47
CA THR A 298 2.83 -12.50 16.30
C THR A 298 3.50 -13.82 16.68
N VAL A 299 2.92 -14.92 16.24
CA VAL A 299 3.44 -16.29 16.40
C VAL A 299 3.47 -16.96 15.03
N VAL A 300 4.49 -17.75 14.76
CA VAL A 300 4.64 -18.57 13.56
C VAL A 300 4.61 -20.04 13.98
N PRO A 301 3.43 -20.69 14.05
CA PRO A 301 3.30 -22.07 14.52
C PRO A 301 4.07 -23.07 13.66
N GLU A 302 4.06 -22.86 12.33
CA GLU A 302 4.79 -23.70 11.40
C GLU A 302 5.21 -22.92 10.15
N ALA A 303 6.33 -23.30 9.57
CA ALA A 303 6.83 -22.70 8.35
C ALA A 303 7.87 -23.57 7.65
N CYS A 304 7.89 -23.49 6.31
CA CYS A 304 8.99 -23.97 5.48
C CYS A 304 9.18 -23.00 4.32
N ILE A 305 10.34 -22.36 4.24
CA ILE A 305 10.62 -21.32 3.25
C ILE A 305 10.38 -21.87 1.84
N GLY A 306 9.62 -21.12 1.04
CA GLY A 306 9.27 -21.50 -0.34
C GLY A 306 8.12 -22.50 -0.46
N SER A 307 7.68 -23.12 0.63
CA SER A 307 6.62 -24.13 0.61
C SER A 307 5.36 -23.66 1.33
N TYR A 308 5.46 -23.23 2.57
CA TYR A 308 4.29 -22.81 3.36
C TYR A 308 4.67 -21.97 4.57
N VAL A 309 3.69 -21.23 5.06
CA VAL A 309 3.77 -20.53 6.35
C VAL A 309 2.39 -20.38 6.97
N THR A 310 2.33 -20.57 8.28
CA THR A 310 1.17 -20.20 9.11
C THR A 310 1.61 -19.13 10.10
N ILE A 311 0.89 -18.01 10.10
CA ILE A 311 1.11 -16.88 11.02
C ILE A 311 -0.16 -16.63 11.79
N ALA A 312 -0.05 -16.53 13.11
CA ALA A 312 -1.11 -16.10 13.98
C ALA A 312 -0.75 -14.74 14.60
N ARG A 313 -1.69 -13.80 14.55
CA ARG A 313 -1.51 -12.43 15.06
C ARG A 313 -2.63 -12.08 16.02
N CYS A 314 -2.25 -11.56 17.18
CA CYS A 314 -3.18 -11.04 18.17
C CYS A 314 -3.38 -9.55 17.97
N ASP A 315 -4.62 -9.09 17.92
CA ASP A 315 -4.92 -7.66 17.85
C ASP A 315 -4.50 -6.91 19.13
N LYS A 316 -4.47 -5.59 19.09
CA LYS A 316 -4.17 -4.76 20.26
C LYS A 316 -5.40 -4.41 21.09
N GLY A 317 -6.59 -4.54 20.53
CA GLY A 317 -7.83 -4.13 21.16
C GLY A 317 -8.44 -5.23 22.02
N GLU A 318 -8.99 -6.23 21.39
CA GLU A 318 -9.83 -7.25 22.04
C GLU A 318 -9.05 -8.53 22.43
N GLY A 319 -7.79 -8.65 22.02
CA GLY A 319 -6.99 -9.87 22.23
C GLY A 319 -7.42 -11.03 21.33
N CYS A 320 -8.16 -10.75 20.26
CA CYS A 320 -8.55 -11.75 19.27
C CYS A 320 -7.37 -12.18 18.40
N TRP A 321 -7.36 -13.46 18.04
CA TRP A 321 -6.33 -14.03 17.17
C TRP A 321 -6.84 -14.23 15.75
N TYR A 322 -6.04 -13.78 14.80
CA TYR A 322 -6.24 -13.96 13.37
C TYR A 322 -5.17 -14.88 12.83
N ILE A 323 -5.57 -15.93 12.12
CA ILE A 323 -4.65 -16.95 11.60
C ILE A 323 -4.70 -16.92 10.07
N GLY A 324 -3.54 -16.72 9.43
CA GLY A 324 -3.33 -16.87 8.01
C GLY A 324 -2.39 -18.05 7.75
N SER A 325 -2.83 -18.99 6.91
CA SER A 325 -2.00 -20.10 6.46
C SER A 325 -2.00 -20.13 4.93
N ILE A 326 -0.81 -20.11 4.33
CA ILE A 326 -0.62 -20.13 2.88
C ILE A 326 0.38 -21.21 2.47
N THR A 327 0.17 -21.75 1.28
CA THR A 327 1.08 -22.71 0.61
C THR A 327 1.58 -22.14 -0.71
N GLY A 328 2.67 -22.71 -1.22
CA GLY A 328 3.10 -22.55 -2.60
C GLY A 328 2.18 -23.30 -3.57
N ASP A 329 2.77 -24.14 -4.42
CA ASP A 329 2.04 -24.86 -5.46
C ASP A 329 1.42 -26.16 -4.96
N GLU A 330 1.89 -26.70 -3.84
CA GLU A 330 1.50 -28.01 -3.32
C GLU A 330 0.40 -27.90 -2.26
N GLU A 331 -0.58 -28.78 -2.36
CA GLU A 331 -1.61 -28.98 -1.33
C GLU A 331 -1.00 -29.59 -0.06
N ARG A 332 -1.47 -29.12 1.11
CA ARG A 332 -1.09 -29.71 2.39
C ARG A 332 -2.17 -29.56 3.45
N THR A 333 -2.12 -30.47 4.42
CA THR A 333 -2.87 -30.36 5.68
C THR A 333 -1.99 -29.77 6.77
N ALA A 334 -2.46 -28.72 7.43
CA ALA A 334 -1.81 -28.10 8.60
C ALA A 334 -2.52 -28.54 9.88
N ASN A 335 -1.75 -28.93 10.91
CA ASN A 335 -2.26 -29.22 12.25
C ASN A 335 -1.70 -28.19 13.22
N ILE A 336 -2.50 -27.19 13.54
CA ILE A 336 -2.06 -26.03 14.32
C ILE A 336 -2.59 -26.14 15.75
N SER A 337 -1.66 -26.15 16.72
CA SER A 337 -2.04 -25.96 18.13
C SER A 337 -2.44 -24.51 18.36
N LEU A 338 -3.59 -24.29 18.98
CA LEU A 338 -4.08 -22.94 19.32
C LEU A 338 -3.68 -22.52 20.75
N SER A 339 -2.61 -23.07 21.29
CA SER A 339 -2.12 -22.83 22.65
C SER A 339 -1.17 -21.62 22.79
N PHE A 340 -1.21 -20.64 21.88
CA PHE A 340 -0.36 -19.44 21.87
C PHE A 340 -0.98 -18.21 22.53
#